data_4aaf1703e8b672bd49ed039e2ebc105d
#
_entry.id   4aaf1703e8b672bd49ed039e2ebc105d
#
_cell.length_a   1.000
_cell.length_b   1.000
_cell.length_c   1.000
_cell.angle_alpha   90.00
_cell.angle_beta   90.00
_cell.angle_gamma   90.00
#
_symmetry.space_group_name_H-M   'P 1'
#
loop_
_entity.id
_entity.type
_entity.pdbx_description
1 polymer ?
#
loop_
_entity_poly.entity_id
_entity_poly.type
_entity_poly.pdbx_seq_one_letter_code
_entity_poly.pdbx_strand_id
1 'polypeptide(L)'
;MSMCLLYKMQKMDTKDIPYELLAKYLSRQCSPDEQELVSSWLAESPGHRVILDNLKNQWEAIRIDTSAYVIPDKTMVWGKIQDRIRRKVEQVPLYTRSLLIRVAGIAATIALVLGFSLSLLFNKDGSWQASRFENVILAPSGQKSQVVLPDGTLVWLNSGSRLSYNYQYSTSDRIVSLEGEAFFDVKKDTQYPLIVKTGAVDVKVHGTAFNVSAYTDEENVMVALLRGKVSLLSADDQHVLTYLSPDQIATVSKNNLSCQVEACDAEIESSWHHNLLKFDGIPADEVWKKLERWYGVDITLSNIDPSRAYWFTVKTESLTELLEMINKITPIEYKLNGKEVTIRYK
;
A
#
# COMPACT_ATOMS: atom_id res chain seq x y z
N MET A 1 27.96 -7.82 20.44
CA MET A 1 26.87 -7.00 21.02
C MET A 1 27.17 -5.50 20.97
N SER A 2 27.90 -5.04 19.95
CA SER A 2 28.37 -3.65 19.83
C SER A 2 27.74 -2.82 18.69
N MET A 3 27.12 -3.45 17.70
CA MET A 3 26.63 -2.75 16.50
C MET A 3 25.20 -2.17 16.62
N CYS A 4 24.39 -2.67 17.54
CA CYS A 4 22.99 -2.23 17.69
C CYS A 4 22.83 -0.94 18.52
N LEU A 5 23.82 -0.63 19.37
CA LEU A 5 23.86 0.62 20.16
C LEU A 5 24.34 1.81 19.32
N LEU A 6 25.25 1.59 18.38
CA LEU A 6 25.75 2.61 17.44
C LEU A 6 24.64 3.12 16.49
N TYR A 7 23.73 2.25 16.07
CA TYR A 7 22.62 2.62 15.16
C TYR A 7 21.54 3.50 15.82
N LYS A 8 21.36 3.38 17.14
CA LYS A 8 20.38 4.20 17.89
C LYS A 8 20.88 5.60 18.23
N MET A 9 22.20 5.79 18.23
CA MET A 9 22.84 7.07 18.58
C MET A 9 23.01 8.02 17.38
N GLN A 10 22.79 7.56 16.15
CA GLN A 10 23.01 8.32 14.91
C GLN A 10 21.90 9.33 14.55
N LYS A 11 20.94 9.58 15.45
CA LYS A 11 19.78 10.43 15.17
C LYS A 11 19.61 11.64 16.10
N MET A 12 20.72 12.11 16.71
CA MET A 12 20.73 13.41 17.39
C MET A 12 21.72 14.34 16.70
N ASP A 13 21.19 15.45 16.24
CA ASP A 13 21.85 16.52 15.51
C ASP A 13 22.96 17.15 16.40
N THR A 14 24.18 16.63 16.32
CA THR A 14 25.37 17.18 16.96
C THR A 14 26.30 17.66 15.88
N LYS A 15 26.29 18.95 15.67
CA LYS A 15 26.91 19.57 14.52
C LYS A 15 28.43 19.45 14.46
N ASP A 16 29.16 19.09 15.54
CA ASP A 16 30.64 19.27 15.52
C ASP A 16 31.55 18.29 16.28
N ILE A 17 31.07 17.27 17.00
CA ILE A 17 31.99 16.31 17.65
C ILE A 17 31.56 14.83 17.48
N PRO A 18 32.44 13.89 17.06
CA PRO A 18 32.13 12.48 16.93
C PRO A 18 31.88 11.83 18.30
N TYR A 19 30.81 11.03 18.41
CA TYR A 19 30.49 10.28 19.64
C TYR A 19 31.61 9.35 20.11
N GLU A 20 32.44 8.86 19.19
CA GLU A 20 33.60 8.05 19.49
C GLU A 20 34.62 8.81 20.34
N LEU A 21 34.77 10.11 20.12
CA LEU A 21 35.67 10.96 20.91
C LEU A 21 35.13 11.21 22.33
N LEU A 22 33.79 11.36 22.47
CA LEU A 22 33.18 11.46 23.79
C LEU A 22 33.27 10.15 24.57
N ALA A 23 33.18 9.00 23.91
CA ALA A 23 33.37 7.69 24.54
C ALA A 23 34.82 7.49 25.00
N LYS A 24 35.81 7.91 24.21
CA LYS A 24 37.24 7.93 24.63
C LYS A 24 37.50 8.86 25.83
N TYR A 25 36.83 10.02 25.85
CA TYR A 25 36.92 10.97 26.96
C TYR A 25 36.34 10.37 28.26
N LEU A 26 35.20 9.74 28.23
CA LEU A 26 34.58 9.07 29.38
C LEU A 26 35.37 7.85 29.86
N SER A 27 36.06 7.14 28.96
CA SER A 27 36.94 6.01 29.29
C SER A 27 38.39 6.42 29.71
N ARG A 28 38.71 7.71 29.73
CA ARG A 28 40.05 8.29 30.03
C ARG A 28 41.12 7.82 29.04
N GLN A 29 40.78 7.60 27.79
CA GLN A 29 41.68 7.11 26.74
C GLN A 29 41.97 8.18 25.66
N CYS A 30 41.66 9.45 25.92
CA CYS A 30 41.94 10.56 25.03
C CYS A 30 43.41 11.01 25.12
N SER A 31 43.99 11.37 23.97
CA SER A 31 45.26 12.10 23.89
C SER A 31 45.05 13.54 24.41
N PRO A 32 46.18 14.25 24.75
CA PRO A 32 46.09 15.65 25.19
C PRO A 32 45.36 16.55 24.21
N ASP A 33 45.59 16.41 22.89
CA ASP A 33 44.98 17.20 21.84
C ASP A 33 43.46 16.88 21.71
N GLU A 34 43.09 15.61 21.87
CA GLU A 34 41.70 15.18 21.89
C GLU A 34 40.93 15.70 23.13
N GLN A 35 41.60 15.82 24.27
CA GLN A 35 40.99 16.40 25.49
C GLN A 35 40.76 17.91 25.35
N GLU A 36 41.64 18.64 24.68
CA GLU A 36 41.47 20.06 24.38
C GLU A 36 40.29 20.30 23.46
N LEU A 37 40.09 19.45 22.42
CA LEU A 37 38.93 19.49 21.53
C LEU A 37 37.62 19.29 22.27
N VAL A 38 37.54 18.30 23.17
CA VAL A 38 36.31 18.07 23.97
C VAL A 38 36.08 19.22 24.94
N SER A 39 37.11 19.78 25.54
CA SER A 39 36.97 20.90 26.48
C SER A 39 36.53 22.18 25.81
N SER A 40 36.96 22.47 24.57
CA SER A 40 36.53 23.61 23.79
C SER A 40 35.08 23.46 23.38
N TRP A 41 34.66 22.25 22.94
CA TRP A 41 33.26 21.93 22.61
C TRP A 41 32.32 22.09 23.81
N LEU A 42 32.73 21.67 25.00
CA LEU A 42 31.98 21.86 26.24
C LEU A 42 31.80 23.33 26.66
N ALA A 43 32.75 24.19 26.22
CA ALA A 43 32.69 25.62 26.49
C ALA A 43 31.76 26.39 25.51
N GLU A 44 31.49 25.82 24.33
CA GLU A 44 30.68 26.46 23.31
C GLU A 44 29.18 26.56 23.68
N SER A 45 28.66 25.56 24.40
CA SER A 45 27.21 25.56 24.75
C SER A 45 26.94 24.83 26.06
N PRO A 46 26.05 25.39 26.92
CA PRO A 46 25.58 24.67 28.12
C PRO A 46 24.85 23.33 27.79
N GLY A 47 24.27 23.21 26.59
CA GLY A 47 23.63 21.98 26.12
C GLY A 47 24.59 20.81 25.92
N HIS A 48 25.86 21.09 25.56
CA HIS A 48 26.89 20.07 25.38
C HIS A 48 27.26 19.35 26.69
N ARG A 49 27.17 20.07 27.81
CA ARG A 49 27.34 19.49 29.15
C ARG A 49 26.25 18.50 29.51
N VAL A 50 25.01 18.82 29.17
CA VAL A 50 23.86 17.92 29.39
C VAL A 50 24.01 16.63 28.59
N ILE A 51 24.51 16.74 27.36
CA ILE A 51 24.77 15.57 26.50
C ILE A 51 25.84 14.68 27.11
N LEU A 52 26.95 15.27 27.59
CA LEU A 52 28.03 14.51 28.21
C LEU A 52 27.61 13.84 29.52
N ASP A 53 26.84 14.53 30.37
CA ASP A 53 26.32 13.98 31.63
C ASP A 53 25.31 12.83 31.40
N ASN A 54 24.47 12.94 30.38
CA ASN A 54 23.61 11.83 29.98
C ASN A 54 24.40 10.61 29.49
N LEU A 55 25.41 10.82 28.70
CA LEU A 55 26.31 9.75 28.23
C LEU A 55 27.08 9.12 29.39
N LYS A 56 27.54 9.91 30.36
CA LYS A 56 28.23 9.44 31.57
C LYS A 56 27.31 8.58 32.44
N ASN A 57 26.07 9.01 32.67
CA ASN A 57 25.07 8.23 33.43
C ASN A 57 24.75 6.90 32.76
N GLN A 58 24.64 6.87 31.42
CA GLN A 58 24.45 5.64 30.69
C GLN A 58 25.69 4.73 30.72
N TRP A 59 26.90 5.31 30.68
CA TRP A 59 28.15 4.59 30.75
C TRP A 59 28.38 3.96 32.14
N GLU A 60 28.03 4.65 33.22
CA GLU A 60 28.10 4.15 34.60
C GLU A 60 27.07 3.05 34.87
N ALA A 61 25.88 3.14 34.27
CA ALA A 61 24.85 2.10 34.35
C ALA A 61 25.23 0.79 33.63
N ILE A 62 26.13 0.86 32.64
CA ILE A 62 26.67 -0.30 31.90
C ILE A 62 27.91 -0.90 32.57
N ARG A 63 28.51 -0.24 33.55
CA ARG A 63 29.67 -0.70 34.26
C ARG A 63 29.30 -1.82 35.22
N ILE A 64 29.19 -3.05 34.66
CA ILE A 64 29.08 -4.27 35.45
C ILE A 64 30.35 -4.38 36.27
N ASP A 65 30.19 -4.47 37.59
CA ASP A 65 31.28 -4.68 38.51
C ASP A 65 31.97 -6.02 38.19
N THR A 66 33.10 -5.94 37.51
CA THR A 66 33.94 -7.10 37.11
C THR A 66 34.78 -7.63 38.27
N SER A 67 34.74 -6.99 39.45
CA SER A 67 35.52 -7.40 40.61
C SER A 67 35.06 -8.73 41.23
N ALA A 68 33.85 -9.21 40.92
CA ALA A 68 33.29 -10.47 41.43
C ALA A 68 33.48 -11.66 40.47
N TYR A 69 34.00 -11.47 39.27
CA TYR A 69 34.24 -12.57 38.33
C TYR A 69 35.72 -13.02 38.43
N VAL A 70 35.96 -14.03 39.24
CA VAL A 70 37.19 -14.84 39.16
C VAL A 70 37.10 -15.61 37.84
N ILE A 71 37.87 -15.15 36.83
CA ILE A 71 38.00 -15.87 35.56
C ILE A 71 38.75 -17.17 35.87
N PRO A 72 38.15 -18.36 35.83
CA PRO A 72 38.85 -19.60 36.05
C PRO A 72 39.90 -19.76 34.94
N ASP A 73 41.11 -20.18 35.33
CA ASP A 73 42.17 -20.46 34.36
C ASP A 73 41.66 -21.41 33.29
N LYS A 74 41.67 -20.92 32.02
CA LYS A 74 41.17 -21.68 30.87
C LYS A 74 41.81 -23.05 30.73
N THR A 75 43.07 -23.20 31.14
CA THR A 75 43.81 -24.46 31.07
C THR A 75 43.30 -25.48 32.07
N MET A 76 42.90 -25.03 33.26
CA MET A 76 42.39 -25.91 34.32
C MET A 76 40.94 -26.39 34.00
N VAL A 77 40.12 -25.50 33.44
CA VAL A 77 38.73 -25.87 33.03
C VAL A 77 38.77 -26.81 31.82
N TRP A 78 39.65 -26.53 30.86
CA TRP A 78 39.80 -27.34 29.65
C TRP A 78 40.35 -28.74 29.97
N GLY A 79 41.30 -28.87 30.90
CA GLY A 79 41.76 -30.14 31.36
C GLY A 79 40.68 -31.00 32.03
N LYS A 80 39.86 -30.41 32.89
CA LYS A 80 38.71 -31.13 33.52
C LYS A 80 37.64 -31.56 32.53
N ILE A 81 37.40 -30.79 31.47
CA ILE A 81 36.45 -31.13 30.41
C ILE A 81 37.01 -32.27 29.55
N GLN A 82 38.28 -32.23 29.17
CA GLN A 82 38.93 -33.29 28.39
C GLN A 82 38.98 -34.62 29.18
N ASP A 83 39.29 -34.59 30.46
CA ASP A 83 39.30 -35.81 31.32
C ASP A 83 37.89 -36.39 31.48
N ARG A 84 36.85 -35.57 31.54
CA ARG A 84 35.46 -36.02 31.63
C ARG A 84 34.97 -36.61 30.31
N ILE A 85 35.40 -36.07 29.18
CA ILE A 85 35.10 -36.62 27.86
C ILE A 85 35.85 -37.95 27.65
N ARG A 86 37.13 -38.03 28.05
CA ARG A 86 37.95 -39.23 27.87
C ARG A 86 37.44 -40.42 28.69
N ARG A 87 37.01 -40.22 29.96
CA ARG A 87 36.44 -41.27 30.79
C ARG A 87 35.09 -41.82 30.29
N LYS A 88 34.35 -41.08 29.48
CA LYS A 88 33.06 -41.50 28.95
C LYS A 88 33.16 -42.27 27.61
N VAL A 89 34.34 -42.22 26.96
CA VAL A 89 34.55 -42.84 25.64
C VAL A 89 35.09 -44.27 25.75
N GLU A 90 35.67 -44.68 26.90
CA GLU A 90 36.37 -45.99 27.00
C GLU A 90 35.51 -47.24 27.25
N GLN A 91 34.18 -47.12 27.33
CA GLN A 91 33.34 -48.29 27.66
C GLN A 91 32.13 -48.54 26.75
N VAL A 92 32.19 -48.14 25.48
CA VAL A 92 31.16 -48.54 24.54
C VAL A 92 31.74 -49.62 23.60
N PRO A 93 31.28 -50.88 23.66
CA PRO A 93 31.80 -51.93 22.79
C PRO A 93 31.57 -51.57 21.32
N LEU A 94 32.58 -51.79 20.49
CA LEU A 94 32.63 -51.44 19.06
C LEU A 94 31.39 -51.87 18.25
N TYR A 95 30.72 -52.94 18.70
CA TYR A 95 29.50 -53.48 18.07
C TYR A 95 28.28 -52.55 18.26
N THR A 96 28.13 -51.94 19.44
CA THR A 96 27.03 -51.01 19.73
C THR A 96 27.25 -49.63 19.05
N ARG A 97 28.49 -49.24 18.80
CA ARG A 97 28.84 -47.99 18.14
C ARG A 97 28.40 -47.97 16.66
N SER A 98 28.57 -49.12 15.96
CA SER A 98 28.10 -49.23 14.58
C SER A 98 26.57 -49.26 14.45
N LEU A 99 25.90 -49.86 15.44
CA LEU A 99 24.44 -49.89 15.50
C LEU A 99 23.87 -48.48 15.80
N LEU A 100 24.47 -47.77 16.77
CA LEU A 100 24.06 -46.38 17.09
C LEU A 100 24.27 -45.42 15.92
N ILE A 101 25.37 -45.54 15.15
CA ILE A 101 25.60 -44.72 13.95
C ILE A 101 24.57 -45.04 12.85
N ARG A 102 24.19 -46.32 12.68
CA ARG A 102 23.15 -46.70 11.71
C ARG A 102 21.76 -46.21 12.12
N VAL A 103 21.41 -46.31 13.38
CA VAL A 103 20.12 -45.82 13.91
C VAL A 103 20.08 -44.28 13.87
N ALA A 104 21.17 -43.60 14.23
CA ALA A 104 21.28 -42.16 14.13
C ALA A 104 21.19 -41.66 12.66
N GLY A 105 21.80 -42.39 11.72
CA GLY A 105 21.69 -42.10 10.28
C GLY A 105 20.27 -42.26 9.77
N ILE A 106 19.56 -43.34 10.15
CA ILE A 106 18.15 -43.53 9.76
C ILE A 106 17.24 -42.45 10.41
N ALA A 107 17.46 -42.16 11.69
CA ALA A 107 16.70 -41.08 12.35
C ALA A 107 16.91 -39.71 11.73
N ALA A 108 18.16 -39.39 11.31
CA ALA A 108 18.48 -38.11 10.62
C ALA A 108 17.84 -38.05 9.24
N THR A 109 17.83 -39.14 8.47
CA THR A 109 17.16 -39.17 7.16
C THR A 109 15.65 -39.06 7.29
N ILE A 110 15.04 -39.74 8.27
CA ILE A 110 13.60 -39.59 8.56
C ILE A 110 13.26 -38.15 8.98
N ALA A 111 14.06 -37.53 9.85
CA ALA A 111 13.87 -36.15 10.27
C ALA A 111 14.01 -35.15 9.08
N LEU A 112 14.96 -35.38 8.17
CA LEU A 112 15.13 -34.57 6.96
C LEU A 112 13.94 -34.76 6.00
N VAL A 113 13.49 -35.99 5.78
CA VAL A 113 12.32 -36.26 4.92
C VAL A 113 11.04 -35.70 5.50
N LEU A 114 10.83 -35.88 6.82
CA LEU A 114 9.68 -35.29 7.52
C LEU A 114 9.76 -33.75 7.53
N GLY A 115 10.91 -33.17 7.81
CA GLY A 115 11.12 -31.71 7.76
C GLY A 115 10.89 -31.14 6.37
N PHE A 116 11.38 -31.82 5.35
CA PHE A 116 11.16 -31.44 3.95
C PHE A 116 9.68 -31.61 3.54
N SER A 117 9.05 -32.73 3.91
CA SER A 117 7.61 -32.97 3.67
C SER A 117 6.73 -31.95 4.39
N LEU A 118 7.05 -31.68 5.66
CA LEU A 118 6.37 -30.63 6.43
C LEU A 118 6.57 -29.24 5.79
N SER A 119 7.79 -28.94 5.36
CA SER A 119 8.08 -27.69 4.64
C SER A 119 7.26 -27.58 3.36
N LEU A 120 7.08 -28.66 2.60
CA LEU A 120 6.22 -28.67 1.41
C LEU A 120 4.73 -28.52 1.74
N LEU A 121 4.27 -29.06 2.87
CA LEU A 121 2.88 -28.93 3.34
C LEU A 121 2.60 -27.52 3.89
N PHE A 122 3.53 -26.97 4.65
CA PHE A 122 3.40 -25.59 5.18
C PHE A 122 3.75 -24.50 4.17
N ASN A 123 4.54 -24.79 3.14
CA ASN A 123 4.78 -23.85 2.04
C ASN A 123 3.62 -23.77 1.02
N LYS A 124 2.55 -24.56 1.18
CA LYS A 124 1.33 -24.34 0.38
C LYS A 124 0.63 -23.02 0.70
N ASP A 125 0.87 -22.49 1.90
CA ASP A 125 0.44 -21.16 2.30
C ASP A 125 1.65 -20.23 2.45
N GLY A 126 2.61 -20.33 1.52
CA GLY A 126 3.77 -19.45 1.40
C GLY A 126 3.37 -18.02 1.10
N SER A 127 2.49 -17.46 1.91
CA SER A 127 2.45 -16.02 2.11
C SER A 127 3.67 -15.64 2.97
N TRP A 128 4.87 -15.71 2.37
CA TRP A 128 5.79 -14.65 2.66
C TRP A 128 4.97 -13.39 2.38
N GLN A 129 4.50 -12.72 3.43
CA GLN A 129 4.20 -11.31 3.36
C GLN A 129 5.54 -10.61 3.09
N ALA A 130 6.05 -10.82 1.86
CA ALA A 130 6.83 -9.80 1.22
C ALA A 130 5.97 -8.56 1.41
N SER A 131 6.46 -7.56 2.14
CA SER A 131 5.89 -6.23 2.17
C SER A 131 5.56 -5.93 0.72
N ARG A 132 4.28 -6.08 0.36
CA ARG A 132 3.83 -5.83 -1.01
C ARG A 132 4.00 -4.35 -1.14
N PHE A 133 5.13 -3.93 -1.73
CA PHE A 133 5.25 -2.57 -2.21
C PHE A 133 4.15 -2.43 -3.25
N GLU A 134 3.05 -1.89 -2.82
CA GLU A 134 1.91 -1.60 -3.66
C GLU A 134 2.14 -0.21 -4.24
N ASN A 135 2.15 -0.11 -5.56
CA ASN A 135 2.13 1.18 -6.22
C ASN A 135 0.72 1.72 -6.11
N VAL A 136 0.57 2.85 -5.47
CA VAL A 136 -0.73 3.50 -5.26
C VAL A 136 -0.73 4.84 -5.96
N ILE A 137 -1.71 5.04 -6.83
CA ILE A 137 -1.98 6.30 -7.51
C ILE A 137 -3.30 6.85 -6.98
N LEU A 138 -3.30 8.11 -6.58
CA LEU A 138 -4.45 8.80 -6.03
C LEU A 138 -4.84 9.96 -6.93
N ALA A 139 -6.14 10.15 -7.11
CA ALA A 139 -6.73 11.38 -7.60
C ALA A 139 -7.51 12.00 -6.43
N PRO A 140 -7.00 13.07 -5.78
CA PRO A 140 -7.70 13.72 -4.69
C PRO A 140 -9.07 14.26 -5.12
N SER A 141 -9.95 14.53 -4.13
CA SER A 141 -11.26 15.14 -4.40
C SER A 141 -11.13 16.44 -5.21
N GLY A 142 -11.90 16.58 -6.28
CA GLY A 142 -11.87 17.69 -7.22
C GLY A 142 -10.69 17.65 -8.20
N GLN A 143 -9.87 16.60 -8.21
CA GLN A 143 -8.72 16.46 -9.10
C GLN A 143 -8.79 15.17 -9.92
N LYS A 144 -8.05 15.15 -11.02
CA LYS A 144 -7.87 13.97 -11.86
C LYS A 144 -6.39 13.65 -11.97
N SER A 145 -6.08 12.39 -12.14
CA SER A 145 -4.71 11.92 -12.35
C SER A 145 -4.63 11.07 -13.61
N GLN A 146 -3.51 11.13 -14.31
CA GLN A 146 -3.23 10.26 -15.44
C GLN A 146 -1.97 9.47 -15.17
N VAL A 147 -1.97 8.20 -15.50
CA VAL A 147 -0.81 7.31 -15.33
C VAL A 147 -0.65 6.40 -16.54
N VAL A 148 0.60 6.09 -16.85
CA VAL A 148 0.96 5.04 -17.81
C VAL A 148 1.45 3.86 -17.00
N LEU A 149 0.77 2.73 -17.12
CA LEU A 149 1.17 1.49 -16.45
C LEU A 149 2.41 0.88 -17.12
N PRO A 150 3.15 -0.01 -16.45
CA PRO A 150 4.38 -0.59 -16.99
C PRO A 150 4.23 -1.33 -18.32
N ASP A 151 3.03 -1.84 -18.63
CA ASP A 151 2.70 -2.49 -19.91
C ASP A 151 2.40 -1.48 -21.04
N GLY A 152 2.31 -0.20 -20.71
CA GLY A 152 1.96 0.90 -21.63
C GLY A 152 0.46 1.19 -21.71
N THR A 153 -0.36 0.59 -20.86
CA THR A 153 -1.79 0.95 -20.70
C THR A 153 -1.91 2.36 -20.12
N LEU A 154 -2.77 3.19 -20.70
CA LEU A 154 -3.09 4.52 -20.19
C LEU A 154 -4.31 4.44 -19.27
N VAL A 155 -4.22 5.07 -18.11
CA VAL A 155 -5.30 5.14 -17.14
C VAL A 155 -5.52 6.59 -16.70
N TRP A 156 -6.74 7.05 -16.77
CA TRP A 156 -7.18 8.31 -16.16
C TRP A 156 -8.01 7.98 -14.92
N LEU A 157 -7.68 8.60 -13.82
CA LEU A 157 -8.40 8.49 -12.55
C LEU A 157 -9.26 9.74 -12.35
N ASN A 158 -10.53 9.55 -12.08
CA ASN A 158 -11.43 10.63 -11.74
C ASN A 158 -11.28 11.04 -10.27
N SER A 159 -11.92 12.11 -9.89
CA SER A 159 -11.95 12.70 -8.56
C SER A 159 -12.26 11.66 -7.47
N GLY A 160 -11.50 11.68 -6.38
CA GLY A 160 -11.69 10.78 -5.25
C GLY A 160 -11.32 9.32 -5.52
N SER A 161 -10.56 9.03 -6.59
CA SER A 161 -10.26 7.66 -7.00
C SER A 161 -8.86 7.22 -6.59
N ARG A 162 -8.74 5.91 -6.40
CA ARG A 162 -7.50 5.21 -6.05
C ARG A 162 -7.30 4.01 -6.98
N LEU A 163 -6.13 3.94 -7.59
CA LEU A 163 -5.67 2.78 -8.35
C LEU A 163 -4.47 2.19 -7.63
N SER A 164 -4.45 0.88 -7.46
CA SER A 164 -3.29 0.19 -6.92
C SER A 164 -2.92 -1.05 -7.73
N TYR A 165 -1.62 -1.36 -7.78
CA TYR A 165 -1.09 -2.57 -8.38
C TYR A 165 0.19 -3.01 -7.67
N ASN A 166 0.47 -4.31 -7.68
CA ASN A 166 1.64 -4.86 -7.02
C ASN A 166 2.93 -4.62 -7.83
N TYR A 167 4.08 -4.83 -7.20
CA TYR A 167 5.39 -4.70 -7.86
C TYR A 167 5.64 -5.74 -8.96
N GLN A 168 4.86 -6.83 -8.98
CA GLN A 168 4.94 -7.89 -9.99
C GLN A 168 4.16 -7.55 -11.25
N TYR A 169 3.43 -6.41 -11.26
CA TYR A 169 2.72 -5.97 -12.44
C TYR A 169 3.67 -5.91 -13.64
N SER A 170 3.37 -6.71 -14.61
CA SER A 170 4.20 -6.91 -15.80
C SER A 170 3.33 -7.24 -17.00
N THR A 171 3.97 -7.53 -18.13
CA THR A 171 3.26 -7.99 -19.33
C THR A 171 2.54 -9.33 -19.14
N SER A 172 2.88 -10.11 -18.11
CA SER A 172 2.27 -11.43 -17.82
C SER A 172 1.31 -11.44 -16.63
N ASP A 173 1.41 -10.45 -15.72
CA ASP A 173 0.53 -10.29 -14.55
C ASP A 173 -0.02 -8.86 -14.54
N ARG A 174 -1.15 -8.65 -15.20
CA ARG A 174 -1.76 -7.36 -15.44
C ARG A 174 -3.01 -7.20 -14.55
N ILE A 175 -2.78 -7.13 -13.23
CA ILE A 175 -3.85 -6.98 -12.24
C ILE A 175 -3.73 -5.63 -11.56
N VAL A 176 -4.83 -4.87 -11.53
CA VAL A 176 -4.96 -3.61 -10.82
C VAL A 176 -6.20 -3.64 -9.93
N SER A 177 -6.19 -2.91 -8.82
CA SER A 177 -7.35 -2.68 -7.97
C SER A 177 -7.80 -1.24 -8.09
N LEU A 178 -9.09 -1.02 -8.26
CA LEU A 178 -9.71 0.29 -8.42
C LEU A 178 -10.76 0.53 -7.33
N GLU A 179 -10.64 1.67 -6.66
CA GLU A 179 -11.69 2.29 -5.85
C GLU A 179 -11.99 3.66 -6.45
N GLY A 180 -13.25 3.95 -6.78
CA GLY A 180 -13.63 5.17 -7.48
C GLY A 180 -13.83 4.94 -8.97
N GLU A 181 -13.53 5.93 -9.80
CA GLU A 181 -13.77 5.90 -11.24
C GLU A 181 -12.50 6.04 -12.05
N ALA A 182 -12.34 5.20 -13.07
CA ALA A 182 -11.20 5.27 -13.98
C ALA A 182 -11.61 4.95 -15.42
N PHE A 183 -10.99 5.66 -16.34
CA PHE A 183 -11.01 5.34 -17.76
C PHE A 183 -9.70 4.65 -18.13
N PHE A 184 -9.81 3.51 -18.82
CA PHE A 184 -8.69 2.71 -19.26
C PHE A 184 -8.60 2.69 -20.79
N ASP A 185 -7.46 3.02 -21.35
CA ASP A 185 -7.11 2.68 -22.74
C ASP A 185 -6.01 1.61 -22.69
N VAL A 186 -6.46 0.36 -22.77
CA VAL A 186 -5.63 -0.82 -22.51
C VAL A 186 -4.85 -1.21 -23.74
N LYS A 187 -3.53 -1.31 -23.58
CA LYS A 187 -2.67 -1.85 -24.63
C LYS A 187 -3.05 -3.29 -24.95
N LYS A 188 -3.28 -3.54 -26.24
CA LYS A 188 -3.73 -4.85 -26.72
C LYS A 188 -2.71 -5.95 -26.42
N ASP A 189 -3.17 -7.00 -25.75
CA ASP A 189 -2.45 -8.25 -25.52
C ASP A 189 -3.45 -9.41 -25.52
N THR A 190 -3.26 -10.37 -26.43
CA THR A 190 -4.16 -11.50 -26.58
C THR A 190 -3.85 -12.66 -25.65
N GLN A 191 -2.62 -12.70 -25.11
CA GLN A 191 -2.14 -13.77 -24.25
C GLN A 191 -2.43 -13.47 -22.77
N TYR A 192 -2.17 -12.22 -22.35
CA TYR A 192 -2.31 -11.80 -20.95
C TYR A 192 -3.36 -10.71 -20.81
N PRO A 193 -4.54 -11.02 -20.23
CA PRO A 193 -5.60 -10.04 -20.01
C PRO A 193 -5.20 -9.04 -18.91
N LEU A 194 -5.69 -7.80 -19.02
CA LEU A 194 -5.76 -6.89 -17.88
C LEU A 194 -7.01 -7.23 -17.05
N ILE A 195 -6.84 -7.32 -15.74
CA ILE A 195 -7.93 -7.53 -14.78
C ILE A 195 -8.01 -6.32 -13.86
N VAL A 196 -9.15 -5.62 -13.87
CA VAL A 196 -9.44 -4.53 -12.94
C VAL A 196 -10.37 -5.07 -11.85
N LYS A 197 -9.84 -5.13 -10.62
CA LYS A 197 -10.58 -5.56 -9.44
C LYS A 197 -11.28 -4.38 -8.78
N THR A 198 -12.59 -4.49 -8.58
CA THR A 198 -13.41 -3.43 -7.94
C THR A 198 -13.97 -3.86 -6.58
N GLY A 199 -13.53 -5.00 -6.07
CA GLY A 199 -14.05 -5.61 -4.85
C GLY A 199 -15.22 -6.55 -5.09
N ALA A 200 -16.26 -6.12 -5.78
CA ALA A 200 -17.44 -6.96 -6.09
C ALA A 200 -17.34 -7.64 -7.46
N VAL A 201 -16.73 -6.95 -8.44
CA VAL A 201 -16.67 -7.37 -9.85
C VAL A 201 -15.23 -7.27 -10.34
N ASP A 202 -14.79 -8.27 -11.07
CA ASP A 202 -13.55 -8.27 -11.83
C ASP A 202 -13.84 -7.95 -13.31
N VAL A 203 -13.17 -6.93 -13.85
CA VAL A 203 -13.32 -6.51 -15.26
C VAL A 203 -12.12 -7.03 -16.04
N LYS A 204 -12.35 -8.00 -16.93
CA LYS A 204 -11.31 -8.67 -17.72
C LYS A 204 -11.32 -8.23 -19.17
N VAL A 205 -10.17 -7.78 -19.68
CA VAL A 205 -10.02 -7.23 -21.03
C VAL A 205 -8.70 -7.64 -21.69
N HIS A 206 -8.63 -7.60 -23.03
CA HIS A 206 -7.43 -7.93 -23.81
C HIS A 206 -6.89 -6.78 -24.69
N GLY A 207 -7.47 -5.59 -24.61
CA GLY A 207 -7.11 -4.45 -25.45
C GLY A 207 -8.34 -3.63 -25.79
N THR A 208 -8.75 -2.82 -24.84
CA THR A 208 -10.10 -2.30 -24.73
C THR A 208 -10.02 -0.88 -24.20
N ALA A 209 -10.87 0.03 -24.68
CA ALA A 209 -11.09 1.32 -24.08
C ALA A 209 -12.45 1.30 -23.37
N PHE A 210 -12.48 1.58 -22.06
CA PHE A 210 -13.67 1.45 -21.23
C PHE A 210 -13.57 2.32 -19.97
N ASN A 211 -14.73 2.66 -19.41
CA ASN A 211 -14.87 3.36 -18.14
C ASN A 211 -15.38 2.42 -17.07
N VAL A 212 -14.85 2.52 -15.85
CA VAL A 212 -15.31 1.80 -14.66
C VAL A 212 -15.60 2.79 -13.56
N SER A 213 -16.83 2.80 -13.04
CA SER A 213 -17.21 3.51 -11.81
C SER A 213 -17.50 2.49 -10.71
N ALA A 214 -16.70 2.53 -9.64
CA ALA A 214 -16.76 1.61 -8.51
C ALA A 214 -16.50 2.35 -7.17
N TYR A 215 -17.15 3.49 -6.99
CA TYR A 215 -17.05 4.26 -5.75
C TYR A 215 -17.61 3.48 -4.56
N THR A 216 -16.96 3.54 -3.41
CA THR A 216 -17.34 2.78 -2.20
C THR A 216 -18.68 3.23 -1.62
N ASP A 217 -19.07 4.50 -1.83
CA ASP A 217 -20.34 5.12 -1.41
C ASP A 217 -21.51 4.84 -2.37
N GLU A 218 -21.26 4.12 -3.48
CA GLU A 218 -22.29 3.72 -4.44
C GLU A 218 -22.65 2.24 -4.28
N GLU A 219 -23.93 1.92 -4.49
CA GLU A 219 -24.45 0.54 -4.39
C GLU A 219 -24.07 -0.33 -5.59
N ASN A 220 -23.74 0.30 -6.72
CA ASN A 220 -23.48 -0.38 -7.98
C ASN A 220 -22.06 -0.16 -8.46
N VAL A 221 -21.56 -1.11 -9.24
CA VAL A 221 -20.42 -0.93 -10.13
C VAL A 221 -20.95 -0.75 -11.54
N MET A 222 -20.49 0.29 -12.23
CA MET A 222 -20.86 0.57 -13.62
C MET A 222 -19.67 0.41 -14.54
N VAL A 223 -19.83 -0.26 -15.67
CA VAL A 223 -18.77 -0.45 -16.67
C VAL A 223 -19.33 -0.12 -18.05
N ALA A 224 -18.82 0.95 -18.67
CA ALA A 224 -19.19 1.38 -20.02
C ALA A 224 -18.07 1.06 -21.00
N LEU A 225 -18.40 0.43 -22.11
CA LEU A 225 -17.43 -0.02 -23.11
C LEU A 225 -17.43 0.87 -24.34
N LEU A 226 -16.31 1.56 -24.58
CA LEU A 226 -16.11 2.39 -25.76
C LEU A 226 -15.60 1.59 -26.96
N ARG A 227 -14.60 0.73 -26.77
CA ARG A 227 -13.96 -0.03 -27.85
C ARG A 227 -13.42 -1.37 -27.34
N GLY A 228 -13.61 -2.43 -28.11
CA GLY A 228 -13.08 -3.75 -27.81
C GLY A 228 -14.09 -4.70 -27.24
N LYS A 229 -13.73 -5.46 -26.23
CA LYS A 229 -14.61 -6.43 -25.52
C LYS A 229 -14.30 -6.43 -24.03
N VAL A 230 -15.30 -6.51 -23.20
CA VAL A 230 -15.22 -6.66 -21.75
C VAL A 230 -15.90 -7.94 -21.32
N SER A 231 -15.27 -8.67 -20.39
CA SER A 231 -15.91 -9.74 -19.62
C SER A 231 -16.01 -9.30 -18.18
N LEU A 232 -17.20 -9.31 -17.60
CA LEU A 232 -17.43 -9.06 -16.18
C LEU A 232 -17.56 -10.38 -15.45
N LEU A 233 -16.80 -10.53 -14.37
CA LEU A 233 -16.77 -11.73 -13.54
C LEU A 233 -17.12 -11.37 -12.09
N SER A 234 -17.75 -12.29 -11.39
CA SER A 234 -17.87 -12.20 -9.93
C SER A 234 -16.47 -12.25 -9.29
N ALA A 235 -16.21 -11.38 -8.33
CA ALA A 235 -14.92 -11.37 -7.63
C ALA A 235 -14.72 -12.62 -6.76
N ASP A 236 -15.81 -13.20 -6.24
CA ASP A 236 -15.75 -14.32 -5.28
C ASP A 236 -15.42 -15.65 -5.95
N ASP A 237 -16.14 -16.02 -7.00
CA ASP A 237 -16.07 -17.35 -7.62
C ASP A 237 -15.65 -17.33 -9.09
N GLN A 238 -15.34 -16.13 -9.62
CA GLN A 238 -14.87 -15.91 -10.99
C GLN A 238 -15.82 -16.38 -12.09
N HIS A 239 -17.12 -16.60 -11.77
CA HIS A 239 -18.10 -16.89 -12.80
C HIS A 239 -18.39 -15.65 -13.65
N VAL A 240 -18.66 -15.85 -14.93
CA VAL A 240 -18.96 -14.76 -15.85
C VAL A 240 -20.38 -14.25 -15.62
N LEU A 241 -20.48 -12.97 -15.27
CA LEU A 241 -21.76 -12.26 -15.12
C LEU A 241 -22.31 -11.88 -16.49
N THR A 242 -21.48 -11.25 -17.32
CA THR A 242 -21.85 -10.81 -18.67
C THR A 242 -20.65 -10.47 -19.54
N TYR A 243 -20.93 -10.25 -20.83
CA TYR A 243 -20.00 -9.70 -21.81
C TYR A 243 -20.57 -8.40 -22.36
N LEU A 244 -19.71 -7.39 -22.56
CA LEU A 244 -20.08 -6.12 -23.19
C LEU A 244 -19.51 -6.01 -24.59
N SER A 245 -20.33 -5.43 -25.45
CA SER A 245 -19.98 -4.90 -26.78
C SER A 245 -19.87 -3.37 -26.71
N PRO A 246 -19.20 -2.72 -27.67
CA PRO A 246 -19.15 -1.25 -27.72
C PRO A 246 -20.55 -0.62 -27.61
N ASP A 247 -20.59 0.55 -26.96
CA ASP A 247 -21.80 1.32 -26.67
C ASP A 247 -22.81 0.56 -25.78
N GLN A 248 -22.28 -0.26 -24.88
CA GLN A 248 -23.05 -0.88 -23.79
C GLN A 248 -22.48 -0.49 -22.44
N ILE A 249 -23.38 -0.33 -21.46
CA ILE A 249 -23.07 -0.17 -20.04
C ILE A 249 -23.65 -1.33 -19.25
N ALA A 250 -22.86 -1.90 -18.37
CA ALA A 250 -23.33 -2.85 -17.35
C ALA A 250 -23.43 -2.14 -16.01
N THR A 251 -24.53 -2.29 -15.32
CA THR A 251 -24.75 -1.90 -13.93
C THR A 251 -24.87 -3.16 -13.09
N VAL A 252 -23.93 -3.36 -12.18
CA VAL A 252 -23.85 -4.53 -11.31
C VAL A 252 -24.01 -4.12 -9.86
N SER A 253 -25.04 -4.64 -9.19
CA SER A 253 -25.26 -4.41 -7.76
C SER A 253 -24.19 -5.11 -6.92
N LYS A 254 -23.55 -4.38 -6.01
CA LYS A 254 -22.54 -4.93 -5.09
C LYS A 254 -23.12 -5.92 -4.09
N ASN A 255 -24.42 -5.81 -3.77
CA ASN A 255 -25.06 -6.60 -2.72
C ASN A 255 -25.41 -8.02 -3.18
N ASN A 256 -25.87 -8.19 -4.42
CA ASN A 256 -26.40 -9.45 -4.92
C ASN A 256 -25.90 -9.85 -6.31
N LEU A 257 -24.95 -9.08 -6.88
CA LEU A 257 -24.36 -9.28 -8.20
C LEU A 257 -25.38 -9.32 -9.35
N SER A 258 -26.60 -8.78 -9.13
CA SER A 258 -27.54 -8.61 -10.25
C SER A 258 -26.92 -7.67 -11.29
N CYS A 259 -26.93 -8.10 -12.55
CA CYS A 259 -26.29 -7.39 -13.65
C CYS A 259 -27.33 -7.00 -14.69
N GLN A 260 -27.42 -5.70 -15.00
CA GLN A 260 -28.25 -5.16 -16.10
C GLN A 260 -27.30 -4.61 -17.16
N VAL A 261 -27.62 -4.87 -18.42
CA VAL A 261 -26.86 -4.36 -19.58
C VAL A 261 -27.80 -3.55 -20.45
N GLU A 262 -27.42 -2.31 -20.72
CA GLU A 262 -28.19 -1.37 -21.52
C GLU A 262 -27.30 -0.75 -22.61
N ALA A 263 -27.94 -0.25 -23.68
CA ALA A 263 -27.24 0.57 -24.64
C ALA A 263 -26.98 1.96 -24.07
N CYS A 264 -25.78 2.48 -24.30
CA CYS A 264 -25.38 3.82 -23.87
C CYS A 264 -24.55 4.49 -24.94
N ASP A 265 -24.35 5.81 -24.82
CA ASP A 265 -23.28 6.51 -25.51
C ASP A 265 -22.02 6.45 -24.61
N ALA A 266 -21.11 5.51 -24.89
CA ALA A 266 -19.92 5.29 -24.09
C ALA A 266 -18.95 6.49 -24.13
N GLU A 267 -19.02 7.35 -25.15
CA GLU A 267 -18.26 8.61 -25.19
C GLU A 267 -18.78 9.60 -24.15
N ILE A 268 -20.09 9.64 -23.90
CA ILE A 268 -20.68 10.47 -22.83
C ILE A 268 -20.22 9.98 -21.46
N GLU A 269 -20.32 8.68 -21.20
CA GLU A 269 -19.95 8.09 -19.91
C GLU A 269 -18.46 8.25 -19.60
N SER A 270 -17.62 8.35 -20.61
CA SER A 270 -16.17 8.53 -20.46
C SER A 270 -15.69 9.97 -20.70
N SER A 271 -16.57 10.91 -21.06
CA SER A 271 -16.20 12.27 -21.49
C SER A 271 -15.39 13.06 -20.43
N TRP A 272 -15.52 12.69 -19.18
CA TRP A 272 -14.84 13.34 -18.06
C TRP A 272 -13.30 13.31 -18.18
N HIS A 273 -12.69 12.28 -18.80
CA HIS A 273 -11.25 12.19 -18.99
C HIS A 273 -10.74 13.20 -20.00
N HIS A 274 -11.61 13.77 -20.84
CA HIS A 274 -11.36 14.92 -21.72
C HIS A 274 -11.74 16.26 -21.10
N ASN A 275 -11.95 16.34 -19.78
CA ASN A 275 -12.43 17.52 -19.06
C ASN A 275 -13.80 18.00 -19.57
N LEU A 276 -14.64 17.08 -19.96
CA LEU A 276 -16.04 17.34 -20.34
C LEU A 276 -16.94 16.52 -19.43
N LEU A 277 -17.91 17.14 -18.77
CA LEU A 277 -18.93 16.43 -18.01
C LEU A 277 -20.25 16.64 -18.70
N LYS A 278 -20.75 15.62 -19.37
CA LYS A 278 -22.01 15.65 -20.12
C LYS A 278 -23.12 14.99 -19.33
N PHE A 279 -24.26 15.65 -19.30
CA PHE A 279 -25.50 15.14 -18.75
C PHE A 279 -26.53 15.05 -19.86
N ASP A 280 -27.07 13.88 -20.11
CA ASP A 280 -28.09 13.62 -21.12
C ASP A 280 -29.24 12.84 -20.48
N GLY A 281 -30.25 13.57 -20.01
CA GLY A 281 -31.39 12.97 -19.33
C GLY A 281 -31.11 12.38 -17.95
N ILE A 282 -30.06 12.85 -17.27
CA ILE A 282 -29.63 12.31 -15.98
C ILE A 282 -30.51 12.86 -14.84
N PRO A 283 -30.98 12.01 -13.91
CA PRO A 283 -31.74 12.42 -12.73
C PRO A 283 -31.01 13.45 -11.88
N ALA A 284 -31.75 14.34 -11.23
CA ALA A 284 -31.18 15.45 -10.49
C ALA A 284 -30.23 15.04 -9.37
N ASP A 285 -30.53 14.00 -8.64
CA ASP A 285 -29.71 13.47 -7.56
C ASP A 285 -28.36 12.93 -8.07
N GLU A 286 -28.33 12.23 -9.19
CA GLU A 286 -27.11 11.77 -9.84
C GLU A 286 -26.28 12.93 -10.40
N VAL A 287 -26.94 13.95 -10.97
CA VAL A 287 -26.26 15.16 -11.46
C VAL A 287 -25.48 15.82 -10.33
N TRP A 288 -26.12 16.02 -9.18
CA TRP A 288 -25.45 16.67 -8.03
C TRP A 288 -24.32 15.83 -7.46
N LYS A 289 -24.45 14.52 -7.41
CA LYS A 289 -23.35 13.61 -7.04
C LYS A 289 -22.15 13.73 -7.98
N LYS A 290 -22.38 13.75 -9.30
CA LYS A 290 -21.33 13.90 -10.30
C LYS A 290 -20.67 15.29 -10.18
N LEU A 291 -21.45 16.35 -9.92
CA LEU A 291 -20.94 17.72 -9.72
C LEU A 291 -20.14 17.87 -8.41
N GLU A 292 -20.60 17.25 -7.33
CA GLU A 292 -19.90 17.20 -6.05
C GLU A 292 -18.48 16.66 -6.23
N ARG A 293 -18.33 15.54 -6.94
CA ARG A 293 -17.04 14.96 -7.28
C ARG A 293 -16.23 15.84 -8.22
N TRP A 294 -16.87 16.38 -9.27
CA TRP A 294 -16.19 17.21 -10.26
C TRP A 294 -15.53 18.44 -9.67
N TYR A 295 -16.22 19.11 -8.75
CA TYR A 295 -15.70 20.33 -8.11
C TYR A 295 -14.97 20.05 -6.77
N GLY A 296 -15.06 18.84 -6.24
CA GLY A 296 -14.47 18.46 -4.95
C GLY A 296 -15.09 19.18 -3.77
N VAL A 297 -16.41 19.31 -3.78
CA VAL A 297 -17.23 19.99 -2.76
C VAL A 297 -18.23 19.00 -2.15
N ASP A 298 -18.78 19.33 -1.00
CA ASP A 298 -19.80 18.56 -0.29
C ASP A 298 -21.17 19.25 -0.49
N ILE A 299 -22.07 18.63 -1.24
CA ILE A 299 -23.38 19.21 -1.63
C ILE A 299 -24.49 18.66 -0.76
N THR A 300 -25.14 19.50 -0.01
CA THR A 300 -26.38 19.18 0.73
C THR A 300 -27.59 19.66 -0.02
N LEU A 301 -28.49 18.74 -0.37
CA LEU A 301 -29.69 19.02 -1.14
C LEU A 301 -30.94 19.08 -0.24
N SER A 302 -31.87 19.97 -0.57
CA SER A 302 -33.18 20.02 0.04
C SER A 302 -34.27 20.32 -0.98
N ASN A 303 -35.47 19.74 -0.79
CA ASN A 303 -36.63 19.87 -1.66
C ASN A 303 -36.35 19.42 -3.11
N ILE A 304 -35.48 18.43 -3.33
CA ILE A 304 -35.19 17.92 -4.66
C ILE A 304 -36.40 17.20 -5.24
N ASP A 305 -36.62 17.42 -6.52
CA ASP A 305 -37.59 16.63 -7.32
C ASP A 305 -36.82 15.50 -8.03
N PRO A 306 -36.95 14.26 -7.59
CA PRO A 306 -36.21 13.13 -8.16
C PRO A 306 -36.61 12.82 -9.62
N SER A 307 -37.79 13.25 -10.06
CA SER A 307 -38.24 13.03 -11.43
C SER A 307 -37.61 13.98 -12.45
N ARG A 308 -36.91 15.02 -11.96
CA ARG A 308 -36.29 16.02 -12.82
C ARG A 308 -35.00 15.46 -13.42
N ALA A 309 -34.90 15.55 -14.74
CA ALA A 309 -33.69 15.20 -15.46
C ALA A 309 -33.02 16.46 -16.06
N TYR A 310 -31.73 16.36 -16.29
CA TYR A 310 -30.92 17.47 -16.83
C TYR A 310 -30.21 17.11 -18.12
N TRP A 311 -30.09 18.11 -19.02
CA TRP A 311 -29.40 18.04 -20.30
C TRP A 311 -28.48 19.24 -20.42
N PHE A 312 -27.22 19.08 -20.07
CA PHE A 312 -26.22 20.14 -20.27
C PHE A 312 -24.77 19.56 -20.27
N THR A 313 -23.80 20.40 -20.60
CA THR A 313 -22.40 20.01 -20.56
C THR A 313 -21.62 21.04 -19.76
N VAL A 314 -20.78 20.56 -18.83
CA VAL A 314 -19.80 21.37 -18.09
C VAL A 314 -18.44 21.19 -18.74
N LYS A 315 -17.70 22.29 -18.94
CA LYS A 315 -16.35 22.31 -19.52
C LYS A 315 -15.36 23.00 -18.56
N THR A 316 -15.39 24.31 -18.58
CA THR A 316 -14.46 25.17 -17.84
C THR A 316 -15.17 26.07 -16.84
N GLU A 317 -16.49 25.94 -16.75
CA GLU A 317 -17.30 26.76 -15.87
C GLU A 317 -16.92 26.51 -14.41
N SER A 318 -16.78 27.57 -13.65
CA SER A 318 -16.66 27.47 -12.19
C SER A 318 -17.98 26.98 -11.57
N LEU A 319 -17.92 26.44 -10.36
CA LEU A 319 -19.10 26.01 -9.66
C LEU A 319 -20.16 27.13 -9.51
N THR A 320 -19.72 28.36 -9.26
CA THR A 320 -20.63 29.52 -9.14
C THR A 320 -21.33 29.81 -10.47
N GLU A 321 -20.59 29.84 -11.57
CA GLU A 321 -21.18 30.04 -12.90
C GLU A 321 -22.19 28.94 -13.25
N LEU A 322 -21.86 27.69 -12.92
CA LEU A 322 -22.75 26.56 -13.14
C LEU A 322 -24.02 26.68 -12.27
N LEU A 323 -23.91 27.02 -11.01
CA LEU A 323 -25.06 27.22 -10.13
C LEU A 323 -25.97 28.36 -10.60
N GLU A 324 -25.38 29.46 -11.14
CA GLU A 324 -26.15 30.53 -11.76
C GLU A 324 -26.88 30.08 -13.03
N MET A 325 -26.23 29.24 -13.85
CA MET A 325 -26.84 28.66 -15.05
C MET A 325 -28.00 27.74 -14.67
N ILE A 326 -27.79 26.85 -13.70
CA ILE A 326 -28.84 25.93 -13.20
C ILE A 326 -30.01 26.75 -12.62
N ASN A 327 -29.75 27.80 -11.85
CA ASN A 327 -30.79 28.65 -11.26
C ASN A 327 -31.67 29.37 -12.31
N LYS A 328 -31.14 29.61 -13.51
CA LYS A 328 -31.95 30.17 -14.62
C LYS A 328 -32.90 29.15 -15.23
N ILE A 329 -32.52 27.86 -15.20
CA ILE A 329 -33.32 26.77 -15.75
C ILE A 329 -34.27 26.23 -14.69
N THR A 330 -33.77 26.03 -13.51
CA THR A 330 -34.46 25.51 -12.35
C THR A 330 -34.21 26.42 -11.15
N PRO A 331 -35.22 27.14 -10.66
CA PRO A 331 -35.05 28.05 -9.53
C PRO A 331 -34.53 27.32 -8.29
N ILE A 332 -33.32 27.66 -7.87
CA ILE A 332 -32.66 27.15 -6.67
C ILE A 332 -32.19 28.32 -5.79
N GLU A 333 -32.12 28.09 -4.50
CA GLU A 333 -31.34 28.91 -3.58
C GLU A 333 -30.08 28.14 -3.21
N TYR A 334 -28.93 28.81 -3.26
CA TYR A 334 -27.68 28.15 -2.89
C TYR A 334 -26.82 29.02 -1.98
N LYS A 335 -26.03 28.36 -1.15
CA LYS A 335 -25.06 28.98 -0.25
C LYS A 335 -23.74 28.23 -0.35
N LEU A 336 -22.64 28.96 -0.57
CA LEU A 336 -21.29 28.44 -0.63
C LEU A 336 -20.53 28.84 0.64
N ASN A 337 -19.94 27.86 1.33
CA ASN A 337 -19.11 28.05 2.50
C ASN A 337 -17.87 27.17 2.40
N GLY A 338 -16.83 27.66 1.74
CA GLY A 338 -15.64 26.86 1.41
C GLY A 338 -16.00 25.68 0.51
N LYS A 339 -15.85 24.46 1.00
CA LYS A 339 -16.24 23.25 0.29
C LYS A 339 -17.70 22.83 0.51
N GLU A 340 -18.35 23.38 1.52
CA GLU A 340 -19.75 23.07 1.81
C GLU A 340 -20.68 23.88 0.92
N VAL A 341 -21.58 23.21 0.21
CA VAL A 341 -22.57 23.79 -0.70
C VAL A 341 -23.96 23.34 -0.28
N THR A 342 -24.80 24.28 0.10
CA THR A 342 -26.20 23.98 0.40
C THR A 342 -27.07 24.45 -0.76
N ILE A 343 -27.92 23.57 -1.28
CA ILE A 343 -28.82 23.85 -2.40
C ILE A 343 -30.24 23.50 -1.98
N ARG A 344 -31.15 24.44 -2.22
CA ARG A 344 -32.58 24.27 -1.95
C ARG A 344 -33.37 24.58 -3.22
N TYR A 345 -34.18 23.63 -3.64
CA TYR A 345 -35.13 23.84 -4.74
C TYR A 345 -36.31 24.70 -4.25
N LYS A 346 -36.77 25.64 -5.08
CA LYS A 346 -37.90 26.55 -4.80
C LYS A 346 -39.22 25.93 -5.21
#